data_5c965c69525b82e70065ca77fe096c3b
#
_entry.id   5c965c69525b82e70065ca77fe096c3b
#
_cell.length_a   1.000
_cell.length_b   1.000
_cell.length_c   1.000
_cell.angle_alpha   90.00
_cell.angle_beta   90.00
_cell.angle_gamma   90.00
#
_symmetry.space_group_name_H-M   'P 1'
#
loop_
_entity.id
_entity.type
_entity.pdbx_description
1 polymer ?
#
loop_
_entity_poly.entity_id
_entity_poly.type
_entity_poly.pdbx_seq_one_letter_code
_entity_poly.pdbx_strand_id
1 'polypeptide(L)'
;MAKANLNFNHDVNYLGLFHLEEALKEGRPAGLKVFGDWPTIYEGLSSLPEKVQESWFGFDHFYSDESFGQALEIVFDGEEKVRRLLDVGGNTGRWAMQCVGYDKDVEVTIMDLPQQLEMMREQTAGKEGADRIKCYGCNLLDEKVSFPSPAFDVIWMSQFLDCFSEEEVTSICRRAADSMDEHSRLYIMETFWDRQRFETAAYCLTLTSIYFTAMANGNSKMYHSDDMERCVNNAGLEVERIVDGLGLGHSIMICRKR
;
A
#
# COMPACT_ATOMS: atom_id res chain seq x y z
N MET A 1 9.29 17.36 -3.21
CA MET A 1 7.93 17.36 -3.80
C MET A 1 7.94 17.55 -5.33
N ALA A 2 8.18 18.76 -5.89
CA ALA A 2 8.02 19.00 -7.33
C ALA A 2 8.78 18.00 -8.22
N LYS A 3 10.05 17.67 -7.91
CA LYS A 3 10.85 16.74 -8.70
C LYS A 3 10.23 15.33 -8.74
N ALA A 4 9.79 14.78 -7.61
CA ALA A 4 9.19 13.44 -7.56
C ALA A 4 7.92 13.40 -8.43
N ASN A 5 7.02 14.38 -8.27
CA ASN A 5 5.79 14.46 -9.07
C ASN A 5 6.05 14.65 -10.57
N LEU A 6 6.99 15.53 -10.94
CA LEU A 6 7.33 15.76 -12.34
C LEU A 6 7.94 14.53 -12.99
N ASN A 7 8.87 13.84 -12.32
CA ASN A 7 9.48 12.63 -12.84
C ASN A 7 8.42 11.53 -13.00
N PHE A 8 7.59 11.29 -11.98
CA PHE A 8 6.52 10.31 -12.03
C PHE A 8 5.56 10.56 -13.21
N ASN A 9 5.10 11.80 -13.36
CA ASN A 9 4.19 12.13 -14.45
C ASN A 9 4.86 12.01 -15.82
N HIS A 10 6.11 12.45 -15.96
CA HIS A 10 6.84 12.40 -17.22
C HIS A 10 7.23 10.96 -17.61
N ASP A 11 7.85 10.24 -16.69
CA ASP A 11 8.50 8.95 -16.99
C ASP A 11 7.51 7.78 -16.96
N VAL A 12 6.50 7.84 -16.06
CA VAL A 12 5.53 6.74 -15.86
C VAL A 12 4.23 7.00 -16.62
N ASN A 13 3.64 8.20 -16.52
CA ASN A 13 2.27 8.43 -16.96
C ASN A 13 2.15 8.96 -18.39
N TYR A 14 3.02 9.86 -18.81
CA TYR A 14 2.80 10.72 -19.98
C TYR A 14 2.46 9.95 -21.26
N LEU A 15 3.25 8.92 -21.60
CA LEU A 15 3.02 8.14 -22.82
C LEU A 15 1.79 7.23 -22.70
N GLY A 16 1.59 6.61 -21.55
CA GLY A 16 0.49 5.67 -21.34
C GLY A 16 -0.87 6.34 -21.31
N LEU A 17 -0.97 7.60 -20.86
CA LEU A 17 -2.21 8.35 -20.84
C LEU A 17 -2.83 8.61 -22.23
N PHE A 18 -2.09 8.47 -23.32
CA PHE A 18 -2.66 8.46 -24.66
C PHE A 18 -3.62 7.29 -24.90
N HIS A 19 -3.58 6.25 -24.07
CA HIS A 19 -4.44 5.08 -24.12
C HIS A 19 -5.57 5.11 -23.07
N LEU A 20 -5.84 6.27 -22.45
CA LEU A 20 -6.87 6.40 -21.42
C LEU A 20 -8.26 6.00 -21.91
N GLU A 21 -8.65 6.38 -23.13
CA GLU A 21 -9.96 6.00 -23.71
C GLU A 21 -10.09 4.47 -23.87
N GLU A 22 -9.01 3.81 -24.27
CA GLU A 22 -8.97 2.35 -24.37
C GLU A 22 -9.08 1.70 -22.98
N ALA A 23 -8.32 2.22 -22.00
CA ALA A 23 -8.38 1.72 -20.62
C ALA A 23 -9.80 1.83 -20.02
N LEU A 24 -10.49 2.96 -20.23
CA LEU A 24 -11.87 3.17 -19.77
C LEU A 24 -12.87 2.21 -20.44
N LYS A 25 -12.66 1.86 -21.72
CA LYS A 25 -13.54 0.93 -22.45
C LYS A 25 -13.32 -0.52 -22.06
N GLU A 26 -12.09 -0.88 -21.75
CA GLU A 26 -11.70 -2.27 -21.53
C GLU A 26 -11.59 -2.66 -20.04
N GLY A 27 -11.60 -1.68 -19.12
CA GLY A 27 -11.46 -1.91 -17.68
C GLY A 27 -10.09 -2.51 -17.30
N ARG A 28 -9.03 -2.18 -18.08
CA ARG A 28 -7.65 -2.66 -17.83
C ARG A 28 -6.66 -1.53 -18.12
N PRO A 29 -5.42 -1.61 -17.60
CA PRO A 29 -4.43 -0.53 -17.73
C PRO A 29 -3.81 -0.53 -19.14
N ALA A 30 -4.60 -0.15 -20.16
CA ALA A 30 -4.19 -0.21 -21.56
C ALA A 30 -2.94 0.62 -21.89
N GLY A 31 -2.66 1.65 -21.09
CA GLY A 31 -1.44 2.46 -21.22
C GLY A 31 -0.15 1.73 -20.83
N LEU A 32 -0.26 0.69 -20.01
CA LEU A 32 0.90 -0.08 -19.55
C LEU A 32 1.65 -0.75 -20.69
N LYS A 33 0.98 -1.02 -21.81
CA LYS A 33 1.58 -1.60 -23.03
C LYS A 33 2.76 -0.81 -23.62
N VAL A 34 2.94 0.47 -23.23
CA VAL A 34 4.10 1.26 -23.65
C VAL A 34 5.41 0.77 -23.02
N PHE A 35 5.31 0.00 -21.93
CA PHE A 35 6.46 -0.57 -21.22
C PHE A 35 6.55 -2.09 -21.35
N GLY A 36 5.41 -2.80 -21.37
CA GLY A 36 5.37 -4.24 -21.45
C GLY A 36 3.93 -4.79 -21.41
N ASP A 37 3.82 -6.11 -21.41
CA ASP A 37 2.55 -6.83 -21.41
C ASP A 37 2.37 -7.55 -20.05
N TRP A 38 1.94 -6.79 -19.05
CA TRP A 38 1.59 -7.28 -17.73
C TRP A 38 0.13 -6.95 -17.43
N PRO A 39 -0.58 -7.77 -16.62
CA PRO A 39 -1.94 -7.47 -16.16
C PRO A 39 -2.01 -6.17 -15.35
N THR A 40 -1.00 -5.91 -14.54
CA THR A 40 -0.85 -4.70 -13.74
C THR A 40 0.59 -4.20 -13.76
N ILE A 41 0.81 -2.92 -13.45
CA ILE A 41 2.16 -2.37 -13.34
C ILE A 41 2.95 -3.03 -12.19
N TYR A 42 2.25 -3.50 -11.15
CA TYR A 42 2.87 -4.09 -9.96
C TYR A 42 3.63 -5.39 -10.28
N GLU A 43 3.11 -6.19 -11.19
CA GLU A 43 3.78 -7.41 -11.68
C GLU A 43 4.98 -7.07 -12.58
N GLY A 44 4.94 -5.91 -13.23
CA GLY A 44 6.00 -5.42 -14.11
C GLY A 44 7.09 -4.59 -13.43
N LEU A 45 6.92 -4.16 -12.16
CA LEU A 45 7.79 -3.16 -11.51
C LEU A 45 9.28 -3.48 -11.62
N SER A 46 9.67 -4.74 -11.38
CA SER A 46 11.08 -5.17 -11.47
C SER A 46 11.63 -5.22 -12.90
N SER A 47 10.76 -5.16 -13.90
CA SER A 47 11.08 -5.27 -15.33
C SER A 47 10.89 -3.96 -16.10
N LEU A 48 10.42 -2.90 -15.44
CA LEU A 48 10.29 -1.57 -16.03
C LEU A 48 11.68 -1.04 -16.45
N PRO A 49 11.76 -0.18 -17.49
CA PRO A 49 12.98 0.55 -17.79
C PRO A 49 13.52 1.27 -16.54
N GLU A 50 14.81 1.21 -16.28
CA GLU A 50 15.49 1.71 -15.07
C GLU A 50 14.98 3.10 -14.64
N LYS A 51 14.94 4.06 -15.56
CA LYS A 51 14.47 5.42 -15.29
C LYS A 51 12.99 5.48 -14.86
N VAL A 52 12.15 4.63 -15.45
CA VAL A 52 10.72 4.54 -15.09
C VAL A 52 10.57 3.96 -13.70
N GLN A 53 11.33 2.92 -13.39
CA GLN A 53 11.38 2.29 -12.08
C GLN A 53 11.86 3.28 -11.00
N GLU A 54 12.97 3.99 -11.25
CA GLU A 54 13.46 5.04 -10.35
C GLU A 54 12.43 6.13 -10.07
N SER A 55 11.68 6.55 -11.10
CA SER A 55 10.67 7.59 -10.96
C SER A 55 9.43 7.09 -10.23
N TRP A 56 9.04 5.83 -10.42
CA TRP A 56 7.94 5.19 -9.72
C TRP A 56 8.25 5.04 -8.23
N PHE A 57 9.36 4.39 -7.88
CA PHE A 57 9.78 4.23 -6.48
C PHE A 57 10.12 5.57 -5.83
N GLY A 58 10.69 6.51 -6.59
CA GLY A 58 10.99 7.83 -6.08
C GLY A 58 9.75 8.66 -5.71
N PHE A 59 8.63 8.41 -6.39
CA PHE A 59 7.33 9.01 -6.04
C PHE A 59 6.73 8.33 -4.80
N ASP A 60 6.64 7.00 -4.82
CA ASP A 60 6.09 6.20 -3.73
C ASP A 60 6.79 6.47 -2.39
N HIS A 61 8.11 6.34 -2.36
CA HIS A 61 8.92 6.55 -1.17
C HIS A 61 8.90 8.01 -0.68
N PHE A 62 8.80 8.98 -1.59
CA PHE A 62 8.74 10.39 -1.18
C PHE A 62 7.52 10.67 -0.29
N TYR A 63 6.40 10.04 -0.60
CA TYR A 63 5.18 10.24 0.18
C TYR A 63 5.12 9.35 1.42
N SER A 64 5.45 8.08 1.32
CA SER A 64 5.36 7.13 2.43
C SER A 64 6.35 7.42 3.55
N ASP A 65 7.63 7.65 3.22
CA ASP A 65 8.71 7.83 4.20
C ASP A 65 8.46 9.01 5.15
N GLU A 66 7.87 10.10 4.68
CA GLU A 66 7.55 11.29 5.48
C GLU A 66 6.48 11.02 6.55
N SER A 67 5.71 9.94 6.42
CA SER A 67 4.65 9.56 7.36
C SER A 67 5.10 8.56 8.42
N PHE A 68 6.20 7.83 8.18
CA PHE A 68 6.60 6.68 9.00
C PHE A 68 6.91 7.04 10.46
N GLY A 69 7.56 8.18 10.72
CA GLY A 69 7.86 8.59 12.09
C GLY A 69 6.60 8.70 12.96
N GLN A 70 5.57 9.38 12.46
CA GLN A 70 4.29 9.52 13.15
C GLN A 70 3.50 8.20 13.18
N ALA A 71 3.60 7.38 12.13
CA ALA A 71 2.96 6.07 12.08
C ALA A 71 3.53 5.11 13.11
N LEU A 72 4.85 5.12 13.35
CA LEU A 72 5.50 4.32 14.39
C LEU A 72 4.96 4.65 15.79
N GLU A 73 4.83 5.93 16.14
CA GLU A 73 4.24 6.36 17.40
C GLU A 73 2.80 5.84 17.54
N ILE A 74 1.98 5.93 16.48
CA ILE A 74 0.59 5.46 16.51
C ILE A 74 0.50 3.94 16.68
N VAL A 75 1.39 3.19 16.06
CA VAL A 75 1.38 1.72 16.08
C VAL A 75 1.98 1.16 17.36
N PHE A 76 3.07 1.74 17.89
CA PHE A 76 3.87 1.14 18.96
C PHE A 76 3.67 1.79 20.34
N ASP A 77 3.20 3.03 20.43
CA ASP A 77 3.06 3.74 21.71
C ASP A 77 1.70 3.50 22.38
N GLY A 78 0.94 2.51 21.91
CA GLY A 78 -0.30 2.04 22.53
C GLY A 78 -0.06 1.27 23.85
N GLU A 79 -1.16 0.96 24.55
CA GLU A 79 -1.11 0.17 25.80
C GLU A 79 -0.69 -1.29 25.56
N GLU A 80 -1.04 -1.85 24.39
CA GLU A 80 -0.71 -3.23 24.01
C GLU A 80 0.62 -3.28 23.27
N LYS A 81 1.50 -4.19 23.69
CA LYS A 81 2.83 -4.33 23.07
C LYS A 81 2.74 -5.08 21.75
N VAL A 82 3.20 -4.46 20.67
CA VAL A 82 3.31 -5.08 19.36
C VAL A 82 4.54 -5.99 19.31
N ARG A 83 4.32 -7.29 19.15
CA ARG A 83 5.37 -8.32 19.01
C ARG A 83 5.46 -8.85 17.60
N ARG A 84 4.33 -8.95 16.92
CA ARG A 84 4.22 -9.54 15.59
C ARG A 84 3.43 -8.60 14.68
N LEU A 85 4.11 -8.09 13.66
CA LEU A 85 3.52 -7.19 12.67
C LEU A 85 3.54 -7.87 11.30
N LEU A 86 2.39 -7.85 10.60
CA LEU A 86 2.27 -8.25 9.20
C LEU A 86 2.23 -6.99 8.33
N ASP A 87 3.24 -6.82 7.49
CA ASP A 87 3.37 -5.73 6.53
C ASP A 87 2.90 -6.22 5.16
N VAL A 88 1.68 -5.84 4.77
CA VAL A 88 1.03 -6.28 3.54
C VAL A 88 1.31 -5.28 2.43
N GLY A 89 1.93 -5.74 1.35
CA GLY A 89 2.43 -4.87 0.30
C GLY A 89 3.69 -4.10 0.74
N GLY A 90 4.55 -4.74 1.56
CA GLY A 90 5.72 -4.08 2.16
C GLY A 90 6.82 -3.66 1.18
N ASN A 91 6.65 -3.97 -0.11
CA ASN A 91 7.48 -3.48 -1.22
C ASN A 91 8.98 -3.71 -0.95
N THR A 92 9.78 -2.63 -0.88
CA THR A 92 11.24 -2.69 -0.64
C THR A 92 11.63 -2.89 0.84
N GLY A 93 10.66 -3.09 1.74
CA GLY A 93 10.88 -3.35 3.17
C GLY A 93 11.22 -2.12 4.01
N ARG A 94 10.97 -0.90 3.50
CA ARG A 94 11.31 0.35 4.21
C ARG A 94 10.55 0.48 5.52
N TRP A 95 9.24 0.24 5.51
CA TRP A 95 8.45 0.25 6.74
C TRP A 95 8.90 -0.82 7.73
N ALA A 96 9.08 -2.06 7.27
CA ALA A 96 9.57 -3.16 8.10
C ALA A 96 10.91 -2.82 8.77
N MET A 97 11.85 -2.22 8.04
CA MET A 97 13.13 -1.76 8.59
C MET A 97 12.96 -0.67 9.65
N GLN A 98 12.02 0.26 9.46
CA GLN A 98 11.70 1.27 10.48
C GLN A 98 11.12 0.63 11.74
N CYS A 99 10.20 -0.34 11.60
CA CYS A 99 9.61 -1.05 12.73
C CYS A 99 10.67 -1.78 13.57
N VAL A 100 11.54 -2.57 12.94
CA VAL A 100 12.59 -3.31 13.66
C VAL A 100 13.68 -2.41 14.24
N GLY A 101 13.85 -1.21 13.68
CA GLY A 101 14.71 -0.17 14.27
C GLY A 101 14.07 0.55 15.46
N TYR A 102 12.74 0.71 15.44
CA TYR A 102 11.98 1.39 16.50
C TYR A 102 11.79 0.51 17.74
N ASP A 103 11.37 -0.73 17.55
CA ASP A 103 11.20 -1.70 18.64
C ASP A 103 12.12 -2.92 18.41
N LYS A 104 12.95 -3.21 19.43
CA LYS A 104 13.93 -4.31 19.36
C LYS A 104 13.33 -5.71 19.49
N ASP A 105 12.09 -5.80 19.94
CA ASP A 105 11.40 -7.06 20.22
C ASP A 105 10.36 -7.43 19.14
N VAL A 106 10.05 -6.51 18.20
CA VAL A 106 9.10 -6.77 17.13
C VAL A 106 9.69 -7.69 16.07
N GLU A 107 8.91 -8.66 15.62
CA GLU A 107 9.12 -9.44 14.39
C GLU A 107 8.15 -8.95 13.32
N VAL A 108 8.66 -8.66 12.13
CA VAL A 108 7.85 -8.24 10.99
C VAL A 108 7.80 -9.35 9.95
N THR A 109 6.62 -9.66 9.44
CA THR A 109 6.47 -10.51 8.25
C THR A 109 5.99 -9.65 7.10
N ILE A 110 6.74 -9.61 5.99
CA ILE A 110 6.31 -8.92 4.77
C ILE A 110 5.55 -9.91 3.89
N MET A 111 4.32 -9.55 3.54
CA MET A 111 3.44 -10.31 2.64
C MET A 111 3.31 -9.57 1.32
N ASP A 112 3.94 -10.07 0.25
CA ASP A 112 4.01 -9.40 -1.04
C ASP A 112 4.22 -10.39 -2.19
N LEU A 113 4.22 -9.89 -3.43
CA LEU A 113 4.58 -10.66 -4.62
C LEU A 113 6.02 -11.21 -4.49
N PRO A 114 6.28 -12.45 -4.96
CA PRO A 114 7.61 -13.07 -4.82
C PRO A 114 8.77 -12.22 -5.35
N GLN A 115 8.59 -11.55 -6.50
CA GLN A 115 9.61 -10.67 -7.08
C GLN A 115 9.87 -9.42 -6.23
N GLN A 116 8.87 -8.87 -5.55
CA GLN A 116 9.06 -7.75 -4.63
C GLN A 116 9.84 -8.19 -3.39
N LEU A 117 9.58 -9.39 -2.89
CA LEU A 117 10.34 -9.96 -1.77
C LEU A 117 11.82 -10.22 -2.11
N GLU A 118 12.15 -10.53 -3.37
CA GLU A 118 13.54 -10.63 -3.81
C GLU A 118 14.24 -9.27 -3.75
N MET A 119 13.62 -8.22 -4.29
CA MET A 119 14.13 -6.84 -4.20
C MET A 119 14.29 -6.39 -2.75
N MET A 120 13.31 -6.69 -1.89
CA MET A 120 13.35 -6.38 -0.47
C MET A 120 14.55 -7.04 0.21
N ARG A 121 14.79 -8.35 -0.03
CA ARG A 121 15.93 -9.07 0.54
C ARG A 121 17.27 -8.45 0.14
N GLU A 122 17.42 -8.05 -1.12
CA GLU A 122 18.63 -7.36 -1.60
C GLU A 122 18.83 -6.02 -0.90
N GLN A 123 17.76 -5.24 -0.74
CA GLN A 123 17.83 -3.92 -0.12
C GLN A 123 18.02 -3.95 1.40
N THR A 124 17.60 -5.01 2.08
CA THR A 124 17.74 -5.13 3.54
C THR A 124 18.94 -5.96 3.98
N ALA A 125 19.60 -6.66 3.06
CA ALA A 125 20.73 -7.54 3.36
C ALA A 125 21.82 -6.83 4.17
N GLY A 126 22.21 -7.46 5.29
CA GLY A 126 23.27 -6.96 6.18
C GLY A 126 22.93 -5.74 7.05
N LYS A 127 21.69 -5.25 6.98
CA LYS A 127 21.22 -4.17 7.86
C LYS A 127 20.85 -4.72 9.24
N GLU A 128 21.07 -3.92 10.28
CA GLU A 128 20.70 -4.24 11.66
C GLU A 128 19.19 -4.48 11.77
N GLY A 129 18.77 -5.59 12.40
CA GLY A 129 17.37 -5.97 12.57
C GLY A 129 16.74 -6.69 11.38
N ALA A 130 17.43 -6.83 10.23
CA ALA A 130 16.91 -7.54 9.06
C ALA A 130 16.63 -9.04 9.34
N ASP A 131 17.30 -9.62 10.31
CA ASP A 131 17.09 -10.99 10.80
C ASP A 131 15.71 -11.22 11.45
N ARG A 132 15.04 -10.14 11.86
CA ARG A 132 13.66 -10.16 12.40
C ARG A 132 12.59 -9.92 11.34
N ILE A 133 12.98 -9.77 10.06
CA ILE A 133 12.06 -9.60 8.94
C ILE A 133 11.91 -10.94 8.21
N LYS A 134 10.69 -11.44 8.16
CA LYS A 134 10.29 -12.67 7.46
C LYS A 134 9.55 -12.34 6.17
N CYS A 135 9.44 -13.30 5.27
CA CYS A 135 8.77 -13.14 3.98
C CYS A 135 7.63 -14.16 3.82
N TYR A 136 6.51 -13.70 3.27
CA TYR A 136 5.38 -14.52 2.85
C TYR A 136 4.99 -14.15 1.42
N GLY A 137 5.45 -14.95 0.44
CA GLY A 137 5.25 -14.67 -0.99
C GLY A 137 3.86 -15.12 -1.46
N CYS A 138 3.06 -14.19 -2.00
CA CYS A 138 1.75 -14.50 -2.56
C CYS A 138 1.26 -13.40 -3.51
N ASN A 139 0.22 -13.71 -4.30
CA ASN A 139 -0.56 -12.71 -5.02
C ASN A 139 -1.93 -12.60 -4.35
N LEU A 140 -2.24 -11.45 -3.75
CA LEU A 140 -3.51 -11.22 -3.04
C LEU A 140 -4.73 -11.07 -3.96
N LEU A 141 -4.55 -10.98 -5.28
CA LEU A 141 -5.62 -11.13 -6.26
C LEU A 141 -6.11 -12.58 -6.37
N ASP A 142 -5.32 -13.57 -5.93
CA ASP A 142 -5.81 -14.93 -5.75
C ASP A 142 -6.61 -15.03 -4.44
N GLU A 143 -7.92 -15.10 -4.56
CA GLU A 143 -8.85 -15.17 -3.42
C GLU A 143 -8.64 -16.41 -2.51
N LYS A 144 -7.91 -17.43 -2.99
CA LYS A 144 -7.59 -18.63 -2.21
C LYS A 144 -6.43 -18.43 -1.25
N VAL A 145 -5.68 -17.34 -1.41
CA VAL A 145 -4.57 -17.02 -0.52
C VAL A 145 -5.12 -16.62 0.85
N SER A 146 -4.71 -17.34 1.88
CA SER A 146 -4.98 -17.02 3.28
C SER A 146 -3.88 -16.16 3.86
N PHE A 147 -4.22 -15.33 4.83
CA PHE A 147 -3.23 -14.62 5.63
C PHE A 147 -2.50 -15.61 6.54
N PRO A 148 -1.19 -15.40 6.81
CA PRO A 148 -0.43 -16.33 7.62
C PRO A 148 -0.90 -16.37 9.08
N SER A 149 -0.74 -17.54 9.71
CA SER A 149 -1.07 -17.76 11.12
C SER A 149 0.18 -18.14 11.94
N PRO A 150 0.16 -18.01 13.28
CA PRO A 150 -0.93 -17.50 14.14
C PRO A 150 -1.16 -15.99 13.96
N ALA A 151 -2.24 -15.46 14.55
CA ALA A 151 -2.63 -14.05 14.44
C ALA A 151 -1.49 -13.08 14.73
N PHE A 152 -1.51 -11.94 14.06
CA PHE A 152 -0.58 -10.83 14.28
C PHE A 152 -1.23 -9.79 15.18
N ASP A 153 -0.43 -9.11 16.00
CA ASP A 153 -0.91 -8.00 16.83
C ASP A 153 -1.34 -6.84 15.92
N VAL A 154 -0.57 -6.61 14.85
CA VAL A 154 -0.80 -5.58 13.85
C VAL A 154 -0.74 -6.17 12.45
N ILE A 155 -1.77 -5.88 11.64
CA ILE A 155 -1.74 -5.99 10.19
C ILE A 155 -1.64 -4.57 9.65
N TRP A 156 -0.62 -4.30 8.86
CA TRP A 156 -0.32 -2.99 8.29
C TRP A 156 -0.50 -3.01 6.78
N MET A 157 -1.29 -2.09 6.23
CA MET A 157 -1.49 -1.85 4.80
C MET A 157 -1.30 -0.37 4.53
N SER A 158 -0.27 -0.01 3.77
CA SER A 158 0.08 1.38 3.49
C SER A 158 0.28 1.62 2.02
N GLN A 159 -0.43 2.58 1.45
CA GLN A 159 -0.43 2.88 0.02
C GLN A 159 -0.56 1.58 -0.81
N PHE A 160 -1.46 0.74 -0.36
CA PHE A 160 -1.64 -0.61 -0.85
C PHE A 160 -3.07 -0.87 -1.33
N LEU A 161 -4.07 -0.48 -0.55
CA LEU A 161 -5.47 -0.75 -0.90
C LEU A 161 -5.98 0.14 -2.03
N ASP A 162 -5.37 1.29 -2.27
CA ASP A 162 -5.63 2.12 -3.43
C ASP A 162 -5.22 1.45 -4.77
N CYS A 163 -4.46 0.36 -4.69
CA CYS A 163 -4.10 -0.48 -5.83
C CYS A 163 -5.18 -1.49 -6.26
N PHE A 164 -6.36 -1.52 -5.63
CA PHE A 164 -7.39 -2.54 -5.83
C PHE A 164 -8.78 -1.92 -6.00
N SER A 165 -9.68 -2.62 -6.69
CA SER A 165 -11.10 -2.26 -6.74
C SER A 165 -11.79 -2.43 -5.38
N GLU A 166 -12.99 -1.84 -5.19
CA GLU A 166 -13.74 -1.96 -3.94
C GLU A 166 -14.07 -3.43 -3.59
N GLU A 167 -14.33 -4.27 -4.59
CA GLU A 167 -14.55 -5.69 -4.43
C GLU A 167 -13.30 -6.42 -3.95
N GLU A 168 -12.16 -6.12 -4.58
CA GLU A 168 -10.87 -6.69 -4.21
C GLU A 168 -10.42 -6.22 -2.81
N VAL A 169 -10.57 -4.93 -2.49
CA VAL A 169 -10.34 -4.37 -1.14
C VAL A 169 -11.17 -5.11 -0.11
N THR A 170 -12.47 -5.30 -0.37
CA THR A 170 -13.38 -6.01 0.54
C THR A 170 -12.94 -7.48 0.73
N SER A 171 -12.51 -8.14 -0.35
CA SER A 171 -12.00 -9.53 -0.30
C SER A 171 -10.70 -9.62 0.51
N ILE A 172 -9.75 -8.73 0.29
CA ILE A 172 -8.47 -8.67 1.03
C ILE A 172 -8.72 -8.41 2.51
N CYS A 173 -9.51 -7.39 2.85
CA CYS A 173 -9.86 -7.06 4.23
C CYS A 173 -10.60 -8.19 4.94
N ARG A 174 -11.48 -8.95 4.25
CA ARG A 174 -12.18 -10.10 4.84
C ARG A 174 -11.20 -11.21 5.21
N ARG A 175 -10.26 -11.53 4.32
CA ARG A 175 -9.23 -12.54 4.59
C ARG A 175 -8.27 -12.10 5.70
N ALA A 176 -7.99 -10.79 5.80
CA ALA A 176 -7.26 -10.23 6.93
C ALA A 176 -8.07 -10.42 8.23
N ALA A 177 -9.37 -10.07 8.25
CA ALA A 177 -10.26 -10.24 9.39
C ALA A 177 -10.35 -11.70 9.85
N ASP A 178 -10.37 -12.67 8.91
CA ASP A 178 -10.40 -14.10 9.22
C ASP A 178 -9.13 -14.56 9.98
N SER A 179 -7.99 -13.89 9.77
CA SER A 179 -6.73 -14.18 10.47
C SER A 179 -6.55 -13.42 11.79
N MET A 180 -7.41 -12.45 12.09
CA MET A 180 -7.36 -11.60 13.28
C MET A 180 -8.05 -12.26 14.48
N ASP A 181 -7.53 -12.00 15.66
CA ASP A 181 -8.19 -12.25 16.95
C ASP A 181 -8.68 -10.93 17.59
N GLU A 182 -9.14 -10.98 18.83
CA GLU A 182 -9.70 -9.81 19.56
C GLU A 182 -8.66 -8.73 19.89
N HIS A 183 -7.38 -9.11 19.93
CA HIS A 183 -6.27 -8.19 20.21
C HIS A 183 -5.66 -7.60 18.94
N SER A 184 -5.90 -8.23 17.79
CA SER A 184 -5.39 -7.79 16.51
C SER A 184 -6.00 -6.46 16.05
N ARG A 185 -5.19 -5.62 15.40
CA ARG A 185 -5.66 -4.40 14.73
C ARG A 185 -5.15 -4.36 13.30
N LEU A 186 -6.04 -3.94 12.40
CA LEU A 186 -5.68 -3.61 11.02
C LEU A 186 -5.50 -2.09 10.92
N TYR A 187 -4.32 -1.66 10.47
CA TYR A 187 -3.99 -0.27 10.19
C TYR A 187 -3.93 -0.07 8.67
N ILE A 188 -4.75 0.82 8.15
CA ILE A 188 -4.78 1.21 6.74
C ILE A 188 -4.29 2.64 6.64
N MET A 189 -3.09 2.85 6.08
CA MET A 189 -2.53 4.18 5.84
C MET A 189 -2.64 4.53 4.36
N GLU A 190 -3.51 5.50 4.05
CA GLU A 190 -3.76 5.95 2.67
C GLU A 190 -3.85 7.47 2.59
N THR A 191 -3.73 8.00 1.36
CA THR A 191 -3.98 9.41 1.07
C THR A 191 -5.44 9.59 0.63
N PHE A 192 -6.38 9.57 1.59
CA PHE A 192 -7.79 9.84 1.28
C PHE A 192 -7.98 11.26 0.80
N TRP A 193 -8.57 11.45 -0.39
CA TRP A 193 -8.67 12.78 -0.99
C TRP A 193 -9.63 13.72 -0.24
N ASP A 194 -10.62 13.20 0.47
CA ASP A 194 -11.58 13.97 1.29
C ASP A 194 -11.00 14.43 2.63
N ARG A 195 -9.88 13.83 3.06
CA ARG A 195 -9.24 14.12 4.36
C ARG A 195 -8.02 15.03 4.23
N GLN A 196 -7.91 15.69 3.10
CA GLN A 196 -6.80 16.60 2.85
C GLN A 196 -7.03 17.98 3.49
N ARG A 197 -5.95 18.58 4.00
CA ARG A 197 -5.98 19.91 4.60
C ARG A 197 -6.34 21.00 3.60
N PHE A 198 -5.99 20.83 2.32
CA PHE A 198 -6.15 21.80 1.27
C PHE A 198 -6.95 21.23 0.10
N GLU A 199 -7.90 22.01 -0.44
CA GLU A 199 -8.69 21.62 -1.63
C GLU A 199 -7.80 21.30 -2.84
N THR A 200 -6.68 22.01 -3.00
CA THR A 200 -5.71 21.73 -4.08
C THR A 200 -5.10 20.34 -3.93
N ALA A 201 -4.82 19.89 -2.70
CA ALA A 201 -4.30 18.54 -2.47
C ALA A 201 -5.36 17.48 -2.80
N ALA A 202 -6.61 17.68 -2.36
CA ALA A 202 -7.74 16.83 -2.71
C ALA A 202 -7.93 16.71 -4.23
N TYR A 203 -7.87 17.84 -4.93
CA TYR A 203 -7.95 17.88 -6.39
C TYR A 203 -6.81 17.11 -7.07
N CYS A 204 -5.57 17.31 -6.64
CA CYS A 204 -4.41 16.60 -7.19
C CYS A 204 -4.53 15.08 -6.98
N LEU A 205 -4.95 14.65 -5.78
CA LEU A 205 -5.16 13.22 -5.49
C LEU A 205 -6.28 12.64 -6.37
N THR A 206 -7.41 13.32 -6.50
CA THR A 206 -8.49 12.89 -7.38
C THR A 206 -8.00 12.67 -8.81
N LEU A 207 -7.16 13.59 -9.33
CA LEU A 207 -6.56 13.44 -10.66
C LEU A 207 -5.57 12.28 -10.76
N THR A 208 -4.91 11.89 -9.66
CA THR A 208 -4.03 10.71 -9.65
C THR A 208 -4.80 9.42 -9.98
N SER A 209 -6.13 9.38 -9.78
CA SER A 209 -6.97 8.25 -10.19
C SER A 209 -6.83 7.89 -11.67
N ILE A 210 -6.45 8.83 -12.53
CA ILE A 210 -6.21 8.59 -13.96
C ILE A 210 -5.02 7.63 -14.16
N TYR A 211 -3.98 7.71 -13.30
CA TYR A 211 -2.87 6.78 -13.30
C TYR A 211 -3.35 5.34 -13.03
N PHE A 212 -4.20 5.14 -12.02
CA PHE A 212 -4.73 3.81 -11.71
C PHE A 212 -5.50 3.24 -12.89
N THR A 213 -6.36 4.06 -13.51
CA THR A 213 -7.15 3.66 -14.68
C THR A 213 -6.29 3.30 -15.88
N ALA A 214 -5.30 4.13 -16.24
CA ALA A 214 -4.58 3.98 -17.50
C ALA A 214 -3.34 3.11 -17.40
N MET A 215 -2.64 3.12 -16.25
CA MET A 215 -1.30 2.58 -16.10
C MET A 215 -1.17 1.48 -15.05
N ALA A 216 -1.89 1.60 -13.91
CA ALA A 216 -1.63 0.71 -12.80
C ALA A 216 -2.35 -0.64 -12.92
N ASN A 217 -3.68 -0.65 -12.80
CA ASN A 217 -4.49 -1.88 -12.81
C ASN A 217 -5.82 -1.76 -13.56
N GLY A 218 -6.25 -0.55 -13.91
CA GLY A 218 -7.45 -0.31 -14.72
C GLY A 218 -8.77 -0.22 -13.93
N ASN A 219 -8.80 -0.59 -12.65
CA ASN A 219 -10.03 -0.76 -11.88
C ASN A 219 -10.01 -0.12 -10.47
N SER A 220 -8.95 0.61 -10.10
CA SER A 220 -8.85 1.29 -8.82
C SER A 220 -8.79 2.81 -8.94
N LYS A 221 -8.68 3.48 -7.82
CA LYS A 221 -8.75 4.95 -7.70
C LYS A 221 -8.10 5.42 -6.40
N MET A 222 -7.81 6.71 -6.31
CA MET A 222 -7.65 7.37 -5.01
C MET A 222 -9.00 7.36 -4.29
N TYR A 223 -9.04 6.80 -3.08
CA TYR A 223 -10.29 6.55 -2.36
C TYR A 223 -10.78 7.77 -1.56
N HIS A 224 -12.10 7.90 -1.44
CA HIS A 224 -12.77 8.61 -0.36
C HIS A 224 -12.72 7.76 0.91
N SER A 225 -12.55 8.37 2.08
CA SER A 225 -12.48 7.61 3.32
C SER A 225 -13.77 6.81 3.62
N ASP A 226 -14.94 7.33 3.26
CA ASP A 226 -16.23 6.62 3.42
C ASP A 226 -16.31 5.37 2.51
N ASP A 227 -15.72 5.41 1.29
CA ASP A 227 -15.67 4.25 0.40
C ASP A 227 -14.80 3.14 1.02
N MET A 228 -13.64 3.50 1.55
CA MET A 228 -12.76 2.56 2.26
C MET A 228 -13.43 2.00 3.51
N GLU A 229 -14.05 2.85 4.33
CA GLU A 229 -14.81 2.40 5.51
C GLU A 229 -15.93 1.44 5.15
N ARG A 230 -16.65 1.68 4.04
CA ARG A 230 -17.68 0.77 3.53
C ARG A 230 -17.08 -0.61 3.18
N CYS A 231 -15.92 -0.65 2.50
CA CYS A 231 -15.22 -1.91 2.18
C CYS A 231 -14.81 -2.66 3.45
N VAL A 232 -14.23 -1.96 4.41
CA VAL A 232 -13.82 -2.48 5.73
C VAL A 232 -15.04 -3.07 6.47
N ASN A 233 -16.15 -2.33 6.53
CA ASN A 233 -17.38 -2.77 7.17
C ASN A 233 -17.97 -4.02 6.51
N ASN A 234 -17.95 -4.10 5.18
CA ASN A 234 -18.42 -5.25 4.40
C ASN A 234 -17.50 -6.48 4.59
N ALA A 235 -16.27 -6.27 5.00
CA ALA A 235 -15.30 -7.32 5.31
C ALA A 235 -15.44 -7.91 6.73
N GLY A 236 -16.36 -7.41 7.57
CA GLY A 236 -16.55 -7.88 8.95
C GLY A 236 -15.65 -7.20 9.98
N LEU A 237 -15.08 -6.08 9.59
CA LEU A 237 -14.31 -5.20 10.46
C LEU A 237 -15.15 -3.97 10.85
N GLU A 238 -14.69 -3.22 11.83
CA GLU A 238 -15.21 -1.88 12.15
C GLU A 238 -14.05 -0.90 12.36
N VAL A 239 -14.26 0.34 11.96
CA VAL A 239 -13.30 1.42 12.16
C VAL A 239 -13.42 1.95 13.60
N GLU A 240 -12.36 1.85 14.38
CA GLU A 240 -12.30 2.40 15.73
C GLU A 240 -12.02 3.90 15.72
N ARG A 241 -11.09 4.33 14.85
CA ARG A 241 -10.74 5.75 14.68
C ARG A 241 -9.98 5.97 13.40
N ILE A 242 -9.95 7.22 12.93
CA ILE A 242 -9.09 7.69 11.85
C ILE A 242 -8.19 8.80 12.41
N VAL A 243 -6.90 8.72 12.12
CA VAL A 243 -5.90 9.74 12.47
C VAL A 243 -5.44 10.40 11.19
N ASP A 244 -5.63 11.72 11.10
CA ASP A 244 -5.32 12.51 9.91
C ASP A 244 -4.00 13.26 10.01
N GLY A 245 -3.49 13.71 8.88
CA GLY A 245 -2.42 14.70 8.77
C GLY A 245 -1.03 14.14 9.01
N LEU A 246 -0.80 12.87 8.71
CA LEU A 246 0.53 12.28 8.76
C LEU A 246 1.33 12.69 7.52
N GLY A 247 2.58 13.07 7.74
CA GLY A 247 3.49 13.45 6.66
C GLY A 247 2.89 14.51 5.73
N LEU A 248 2.79 14.18 4.45
CA LEU A 248 2.28 15.08 3.40
C LEU A 248 0.77 14.94 3.12
N GLY A 249 0.02 14.24 3.95
CA GLY A 249 -1.44 14.13 3.80
C GLY A 249 -1.99 12.71 3.92
N HIS A 250 -1.26 11.81 4.54
CA HIS A 250 -1.78 10.49 4.87
C HIS A 250 -2.74 10.53 6.06
N SER A 251 -3.63 9.55 6.08
CA SER A 251 -4.47 9.23 7.23
C SER A 251 -4.33 7.76 7.56
N ILE A 252 -4.39 7.40 8.83
CA ILE A 252 -4.44 6.01 9.28
C ILE A 252 -5.84 5.69 9.77
N MET A 253 -6.49 4.72 9.13
CA MET A 253 -7.74 4.12 9.57
C MET A 253 -7.40 2.88 10.41
N ILE A 254 -7.79 2.87 11.68
CA ILE A 254 -7.53 1.78 12.63
C ILE A 254 -8.80 0.96 12.78
N CYS A 255 -8.70 -0.33 12.49
CA CYS A 255 -9.83 -1.24 12.42
C CYS A 255 -9.64 -2.44 13.36
N ARG A 256 -10.76 -2.95 13.88
CA ARG A 256 -10.81 -4.20 14.65
C ARG A 256 -11.83 -5.15 14.04
N LYS A 257 -11.73 -6.40 14.41
CA LYS A 257 -12.74 -7.42 14.12
C LYS A 257 -14.03 -7.13 14.90
N ARG A 258 -15.18 -7.28 14.21
CA ARG A 258 -16.50 -7.16 14.85
C ARG A 258 -16.81 -8.32 15.78
#